data_e6deadfc078d6a7634ca11df9384184f
#
_entry.id   e6deadfc078d6a7634ca11df9384184f
#
_cell.length_a   1.000
_cell.length_b   1.000
_cell.length_c   1.000
_cell.angle_alpha   90.00
_cell.angle_beta   90.00
_cell.angle_gamma   90.00
#
_symmetry.space_group_name_H-M   'P 1'
#
loop_
_entity.id
_entity.type
_entity.pdbx_description
1 polymer ?
#
loop_
_entity_poly.entity_id
_entity_poly.type
_entity_poly.pdbx_seq_one_letter_code
_entity_poly.pdbx_strand_id
1 'polypeptide(L)'
;MNLQLFHLPLLLALALSGPAQAHETDSPSGPLGTVSFPTSCDPKVQPAFERAVAMLHSFWYSAGEKTFREVLKDDPGCAIATWGIASILMSNPLAGQGASAKGAEQAQAAIDEGRRIGAKSERERDYIEAVATYYKDFATRPEKDRQVSRAKAYEALAQRYPADDEAKIFFALYNAGTQTQADQSYAAYLKSAGILETQFRKYP
;
A
#
# COMPACT_ATOMS: atom_id res chain seq x y z
N MET A 1 -53.48 -47.75 43.23
CA MET A 1 -52.72 -46.49 43.30
C MET A 1 -51.86 -46.41 42.04
N ASN A 2 -52.41 -45.82 41.00
CA ASN A 2 -51.83 -45.82 39.66
C ASN A 2 -50.94 -44.62 39.47
N LEU A 3 -49.66 -44.88 39.26
CA LEU A 3 -48.66 -43.85 38.96
C LEU A 3 -48.53 -43.71 37.43
N GLN A 4 -49.07 -42.63 36.89
CA GLN A 4 -48.93 -42.33 35.42
C GLN A 4 -47.61 -41.61 35.23
N LEU A 5 -46.71 -42.21 34.44
CA LEU A 5 -45.50 -41.57 33.92
C LEU A 5 -45.87 -40.68 32.73
N PHE A 6 -45.65 -39.39 32.87
CA PHE A 6 -45.72 -38.42 31.76
C PHE A 6 -44.40 -38.48 30.97
N HIS A 7 -44.46 -38.96 29.73
CA HIS A 7 -43.38 -38.85 28.77
C HIS A 7 -43.41 -37.47 28.11
N LEU A 8 -42.43 -36.66 28.37
CA LEU A 8 -42.21 -35.37 27.70
C LEU A 8 -41.32 -35.60 26.49
N PRO A 9 -41.76 -35.26 25.25
CA PRO A 9 -40.91 -35.38 24.06
C PRO A 9 -39.88 -34.27 24.05
N LEU A 10 -38.62 -34.65 24.03
CA LEU A 10 -37.47 -33.76 23.86
C LEU A 10 -37.40 -33.34 22.37
N LEU A 11 -37.85 -32.12 22.05
CA LEU A 11 -37.69 -31.52 20.73
C LEU A 11 -36.23 -31.10 20.51
N LEU A 12 -35.51 -31.89 19.71
CA LEU A 12 -34.17 -31.64 19.26
C LEU A 12 -34.22 -30.56 18.13
N ALA A 13 -33.95 -29.30 18.50
CA ALA A 13 -33.81 -28.23 17.54
C ALA A 13 -32.46 -28.40 16.78
N LEU A 14 -32.52 -28.89 15.55
CA LEU A 14 -31.38 -28.83 14.61
C LEU A 14 -31.15 -27.37 14.23
N ALA A 15 -30.12 -26.74 14.79
CA ALA A 15 -29.60 -25.47 14.30
C ALA A 15 -28.93 -25.72 12.94
N LEU A 16 -29.58 -25.31 11.87
CA LEU A 16 -29.00 -25.21 10.53
C LEU A 16 -27.96 -24.06 10.56
N SER A 17 -26.72 -24.40 10.87
CA SER A 17 -25.57 -23.51 10.62
C SER A 17 -25.38 -23.45 9.10
N GLY A 18 -25.95 -22.45 8.45
CA GLY A 18 -25.62 -22.11 7.08
C GLY A 18 -24.13 -21.74 6.99
N PRO A 19 -23.45 -22.04 5.88
CA PRO A 19 -22.07 -21.57 5.72
C PRO A 19 -22.08 -20.04 5.81
N ALA A 20 -21.27 -19.50 6.73
CA ALA A 20 -20.97 -18.09 6.76
C ALA A 20 -20.33 -17.77 5.39
N GLN A 21 -21.08 -17.10 4.53
CA GLN A 21 -20.52 -16.50 3.33
C GLN A 21 -19.53 -15.46 3.81
N ALA A 22 -18.23 -15.79 3.69
CA ALA A 22 -17.20 -14.78 3.76
C ALA A 22 -17.58 -13.73 2.70
N HIS A 23 -17.90 -12.53 3.15
CA HIS A 23 -18.02 -11.38 2.26
C HIS A 23 -16.69 -11.27 1.51
N GLU A 24 -16.68 -11.73 0.27
CA GLU A 24 -15.75 -11.26 -0.74
C GLU A 24 -16.17 -9.81 -1.05
N THR A 25 -15.83 -8.93 -0.14
CA THR A 25 -15.94 -7.51 -0.37
C THR A 25 -14.64 -7.09 -1.04
N ASP A 26 -14.71 -6.73 -2.17
CA ASP A 26 -15.14 -5.45 -2.68
C ASP A 26 -13.97 -4.75 -3.29
N SER A 27 -13.90 -4.84 -4.60
CA SER A 27 -13.32 -3.71 -5.31
C SER A 27 -14.22 -2.53 -4.96
N PRO A 28 -13.68 -1.45 -4.34
CA PRO A 28 -14.49 -0.28 -4.03
C PRO A 28 -15.14 0.24 -5.29
N SER A 29 -16.46 0.11 -5.37
CA SER A 29 -17.24 0.67 -6.48
C SER A 29 -17.43 2.19 -6.35
N GLY A 30 -16.94 2.78 -5.23
CA GLY A 30 -17.06 4.21 -4.95
C GLY A 30 -16.06 5.08 -5.70
N PRO A 31 -16.32 6.40 -5.79
CA PRO A 31 -15.36 7.35 -6.33
C PRO A 31 -14.13 7.41 -5.43
N LEU A 32 -12.96 7.13 -5.99
CA LEU A 32 -11.67 7.46 -5.41
C LEU A 32 -11.23 8.82 -5.94
N GLY A 33 -10.33 9.50 -5.23
CA GLY A 33 -9.70 10.71 -5.74
C GLY A 33 -8.99 10.47 -7.08
N THR A 34 -8.69 11.54 -7.80
CA THR A 34 -7.97 11.47 -9.06
C THR A 34 -6.47 11.43 -8.81
N VAL A 35 -5.79 10.46 -9.41
CA VAL A 35 -4.33 10.32 -9.40
C VAL A 35 -3.83 10.56 -10.82
N SER A 36 -2.71 11.27 -10.93
CA SER A 36 -1.97 11.41 -12.19
C SER A 36 -0.57 10.82 -12.00
N PHE A 37 -0.42 9.57 -12.43
CA PHE A 37 0.86 8.86 -12.36
C PHE A 37 1.18 8.23 -13.71
N PRO A 38 1.67 9.02 -14.69
CA PRO A 38 1.97 8.49 -16.00
C PRO A 38 3.06 7.40 -15.93
N THR A 39 2.84 6.32 -16.67
CA THR A 39 3.75 5.16 -16.73
C THR A 39 4.20 4.88 -18.16
N SER A 40 5.23 4.07 -18.29
CA SER A 40 5.70 3.52 -19.57
C SER A 40 5.05 2.17 -19.92
N CYS A 41 4.02 1.77 -19.19
CA CYS A 41 3.24 0.55 -19.39
C CYS A 41 2.34 0.65 -20.63
N ASP A 42 1.70 -0.45 -21.01
CA ASP A 42 0.67 -0.42 -22.05
C ASP A 42 -0.45 0.57 -21.63
N PRO A 43 -0.85 1.50 -22.51
CA PRO A 43 -1.89 2.49 -22.18
C PRO A 43 -3.20 1.89 -21.69
N LYS A 44 -3.52 0.64 -22.06
CA LYS A 44 -4.73 -0.04 -21.60
C LYS A 44 -4.76 -0.29 -20.10
N VAL A 45 -3.60 -0.44 -19.45
CA VAL A 45 -3.52 -0.69 -18.00
C VAL A 45 -3.36 0.60 -17.19
N GLN A 46 -3.11 1.74 -17.82
CA GLN A 46 -2.89 3.02 -17.15
C GLN A 46 -4.03 3.40 -16.17
N PRO A 47 -5.33 3.29 -16.55
CA PRO A 47 -6.41 3.61 -15.62
C PRO A 47 -6.47 2.69 -14.40
N ALA A 48 -6.17 1.41 -14.57
CA ALA A 48 -6.12 0.45 -13.47
C ALA A 48 -4.94 0.73 -12.55
N PHE A 49 -3.78 1.10 -13.10
CA PHE A 49 -2.60 1.49 -12.33
C PHE A 49 -2.88 2.72 -11.46
N GLU A 50 -3.42 3.80 -12.03
CA GLU A 50 -3.76 5.03 -11.29
C GLU A 50 -4.83 4.77 -10.22
N ARG A 51 -5.81 3.91 -10.51
CA ARG A 51 -6.77 3.47 -9.51
C ARG A 51 -6.10 2.72 -8.35
N ALA A 52 -5.13 1.85 -8.62
CA ALA A 52 -4.37 1.15 -7.59
C ALA A 52 -3.55 2.13 -6.71
N VAL A 53 -2.98 3.18 -7.31
CA VAL A 53 -2.29 4.25 -6.57
C VAL A 53 -3.28 5.03 -5.70
N ALA A 54 -4.48 5.35 -6.19
CA ALA A 54 -5.54 5.99 -5.40
C ALA A 54 -5.97 5.11 -4.20
N MET A 55 -6.04 3.79 -4.37
CA MET A 55 -6.30 2.85 -3.27
C MET A 55 -5.15 2.84 -2.26
N LEU A 56 -3.89 2.90 -2.72
CA LEU A 56 -2.72 3.00 -1.85
C LEU A 56 -2.77 4.28 -0.99
N HIS A 57 -3.11 5.43 -1.58
CA HIS A 57 -3.32 6.69 -0.85
C HIS A 57 -4.47 6.62 0.16
N SER A 58 -5.49 5.83 -0.14
CA SER A 58 -6.65 5.62 0.74
C SER A 58 -6.43 4.52 1.77
N PHE A 59 -5.23 3.96 1.88
CA PHE A 59 -4.88 2.83 2.75
C PHE A 59 -5.73 1.57 2.48
N TRP A 60 -6.25 1.42 1.27
CA TRP A 60 -7.07 0.29 0.87
C TRP A 60 -6.21 -0.82 0.27
N TYR A 61 -5.39 -1.41 1.13
CA TYR A 61 -4.24 -2.22 0.73
C TYR A 61 -4.60 -3.51 -0.02
N SER A 62 -5.58 -4.27 0.44
CA SER A 62 -5.92 -5.55 -0.19
C SER A 62 -6.44 -5.37 -1.62
N ALA A 63 -7.31 -4.38 -1.84
CA ALA A 63 -7.82 -4.07 -3.18
C ALA A 63 -6.73 -3.46 -4.07
N GLY A 64 -5.90 -2.57 -3.54
CA GLY A 64 -4.78 -1.97 -4.26
C GLY A 64 -3.75 -3.01 -4.70
N GLU A 65 -3.37 -3.94 -3.81
CA GLU A 65 -2.44 -5.03 -4.16
C GLU A 65 -3.00 -5.91 -5.27
N LYS A 66 -4.26 -6.32 -5.15
CA LYS A 66 -4.95 -7.10 -6.18
C LYS A 66 -4.90 -6.38 -7.52
N THR A 67 -5.22 -5.08 -7.53
CA THR A 67 -5.23 -4.28 -8.77
C THR A 67 -3.83 -4.13 -9.38
N PHE A 68 -2.77 -3.89 -8.59
CA PHE A 68 -1.40 -3.88 -9.13
C PHE A 68 -0.97 -5.24 -9.71
N ARG A 69 -1.40 -6.35 -9.10
CA ARG A 69 -1.15 -7.69 -9.64
C ARG A 69 -1.92 -7.95 -10.94
N GLU A 70 -3.14 -7.44 -11.05
CA GLU A 70 -3.92 -7.48 -12.30
C GLU A 70 -3.24 -6.65 -13.40
N VAL A 71 -2.73 -5.46 -13.10
CA VAL A 71 -1.92 -4.65 -14.03
C VAL A 71 -0.72 -5.45 -14.56
N LEU A 72 0.04 -6.13 -13.69
CA LEU A 72 1.15 -6.99 -14.11
C LEU A 72 0.72 -8.19 -14.95
N LYS A 73 -0.45 -8.76 -14.67
CA LYS A 73 -1.00 -9.85 -15.46
C LYS A 73 -1.37 -9.40 -16.88
N ASP A 74 -1.97 -8.20 -16.99
CA ASP A 74 -2.46 -7.66 -18.26
C ASP A 74 -1.34 -7.00 -19.09
N ASP A 75 -0.29 -6.49 -18.42
CA ASP A 75 0.96 -6.03 -19.02
C ASP A 75 2.16 -6.55 -18.20
N PRO A 76 2.71 -7.73 -18.54
CA PRO A 76 3.90 -8.26 -17.88
C PRO A 76 5.16 -7.41 -18.01
N GLY A 77 5.15 -6.41 -18.88
CA GLY A 77 6.22 -5.43 -19.05
C GLY A 77 6.10 -4.19 -18.14
N CYS A 78 5.01 -4.08 -17.38
CA CYS A 78 4.73 -2.92 -16.51
C CYS A 78 5.52 -3.03 -15.18
N ALA A 79 6.83 -2.86 -15.22
CA ALA A 79 7.72 -3.02 -14.08
C ALA A 79 7.32 -2.15 -12.87
N ILE A 80 6.80 -0.93 -13.12
CA ILE A 80 6.41 0.00 -12.04
C ILE A 80 5.27 -0.55 -11.15
N ALA A 81 4.45 -1.48 -11.63
CA ALA A 81 3.41 -2.08 -10.81
C ALA A 81 3.99 -2.88 -9.63
N THR A 82 5.22 -3.39 -9.74
CA THR A 82 5.92 -4.06 -8.64
C THR A 82 6.25 -3.11 -7.49
N TRP A 83 6.55 -1.84 -7.79
CA TRP A 83 6.68 -0.78 -6.80
C TRP A 83 5.41 -0.61 -5.99
N GLY A 84 4.25 -0.61 -6.64
CA GLY A 84 2.96 -0.51 -5.98
C GLY A 84 2.70 -1.67 -5.02
N ILE A 85 2.99 -2.91 -5.46
CA ILE A 85 2.90 -4.11 -4.62
C ILE A 85 3.82 -3.97 -3.39
N ALA A 86 5.09 -3.62 -3.59
CA ALA A 86 6.04 -3.44 -2.50
C ALA A 86 5.63 -2.33 -1.53
N SER A 87 5.07 -1.22 -2.05
CA SER A 87 4.58 -0.10 -1.24
C SER A 87 3.41 -0.49 -0.34
N ILE A 88 2.49 -1.33 -0.82
CA ILE A 88 1.36 -1.84 -0.03
C ILE A 88 1.81 -2.80 1.06
N LEU A 89 2.71 -3.72 0.75
CA LEU A 89 3.20 -4.75 1.68
C LEU A 89 3.98 -4.18 2.89
N MET A 90 4.33 -2.92 2.82
CA MET A 90 4.96 -2.16 3.89
C MET A 90 3.99 -1.80 5.03
N SER A 91 2.67 -1.88 4.78
CA SER A 91 1.61 -1.45 5.69
C SER A 91 1.55 0.09 5.89
N ASN A 92 0.73 0.55 6.83
CA ASN A 92 0.51 1.98 7.07
C ASN A 92 1.76 2.63 7.69
N PRO A 93 2.44 3.55 6.98
CA PRO A 93 3.65 4.19 7.47
C PRO A 93 3.43 5.06 8.72
N LEU A 94 2.19 5.46 8.99
CA LEU A 94 1.83 6.27 10.16
C LEU A 94 1.49 5.42 11.39
N ALA A 95 1.28 4.11 11.22
CA ALA A 95 0.93 3.21 12.31
C ALA A 95 2.15 2.69 13.11
N GLY A 96 3.36 2.91 12.63
CA GLY A 96 4.60 2.54 13.31
C GLY A 96 4.92 1.04 13.38
N GLN A 97 4.08 0.18 12.79
CA GLN A 97 4.27 -1.29 12.87
C GLN A 97 5.18 -1.84 11.77
N GLY A 98 5.18 -1.21 10.60
CA GLY A 98 5.94 -1.64 9.43
C GLY A 98 5.46 -2.95 8.81
N ALA A 99 6.25 -3.47 7.87
CA ALA A 99 5.97 -4.74 7.19
C ALA A 99 6.13 -5.94 8.13
N SER A 100 5.27 -6.95 7.98
CA SER A 100 5.53 -8.27 8.56
C SER A 100 6.70 -8.96 7.86
N ALA A 101 7.30 -9.98 8.49
CA ALA A 101 8.37 -10.75 7.85
C ALA A 101 7.93 -11.36 6.51
N LYS A 102 6.71 -11.93 6.47
CA LYS A 102 6.13 -12.46 5.21
C LYS A 102 5.89 -11.35 4.19
N GLY A 103 5.38 -10.19 4.62
CA GLY A 103 5.18 -9.03 3.74
C GLY A 103 6.49 -8.53 3.17
N ALA A 104 7.56 -8.51 3.96
CA ALA A 104 8.89 -8.10 3.50
C ALA A 104 9.49 -9.08 2.46
N GLU A 105 9.31 -10.39 2.66
CA GLU A 105 9.72 -11.41 1.70
C GLU A 105 8.97 -11.23 0.36
N GLN A 106 7.67 -11.05 0.41
CA GLN A 106 6.85 -10.83 -0.78
C GLN A 106 7.20 -9.52 -1.50
N ALA A 107 7.48 -8.46 -0.74
CA ALA A 107 7.89 -7.18 -1.29
C ALA A 107 9.26 -7.25 -1.95
N GLN A 108 10.21 -7.96 -1.33
CA GLN A 108 11.53 -8.19 -1.93
C GLN A 108 11.40 -8.96 -3.25
N ALA A 109 10.56 -9.99 -3.29
CA ALA A 109 10.29 -10.73 -4.53
C ALA A 109 9.67 -9.82 -5.61
N ALA A 110 8.76 -8.91 -5.25
CA ALA A 110 8.18 -7.96 -6.19
C ALA A 110 9.24 -6.96 -6.71
N ILE A 111 10.11 -6.44 -5.85
CA ILE A 111 11.21 -5.54 -6.23
C ILE A 111 12.17 -6.25 -7.21
N ASP A 112 12.57 -7.48 -6.91
CA ASP A 112 13.48 -8.24 -7.76
C ASP A 112 12.83 -8.56 -9.10
N GLU A 113 11.54 -8.83 -9.14
CA GLU A 113 10.77 -8.97 -10.37
C GLU A 113 10.74 -7.67 -11.18
N GLY A 114 10.50 -6.51 -10.54
CA GLY A 114 10.53 -5.21 -11.21
C GLY A 114 11.88 -4.89 -11.84
N ARG A 115 12.97 -5.22 -11.14
CA ARG A 115 14.34 -5.12 -11.67
C ARG A 115 14.58 -6.06 -12.86
N ARG A 116 14.06 -7.29 -12.79
CA ARG A 116 14.17 -8.27 -13.85
C ARG A 116 13.38 -7.88 -15.10
N ILE A 117 12.16 -7.35 -14.93
CA ILE A 117 11.36 -6.82 -16.04
C ILE A 117 12.09 -5.64 -16.67
N GLY A 118 12.63 -4.75 -15.87
CA GLY A 118 13.34 -3.56 -16.32
C GLY A 118 12.39 -2.43 -16.72
N ALA A 119 12.18 -1.47 -15.83
CA ALA A 119 11.36 -0.29 -16.14
C ALA A 119 11.96 0.52 -17.30
N LYS A 120 11.10 0.96 -18.24
CA LYS A 120 11.52 1.64 -19.47
C LYS A 120 12.01 3.07 -19.22
N SER A 121 11.52 3.74 -18.14
CA SER A 121 11.95 5.09 -17.77
C SER A 121 12.86 5.08 -16.55
N GLU A 122 13.77 6.07 -16.45
CA GLU A 122 14.61 6.27 -15.25
C GLU A 122 13.75 6.56 -14.02
N ARG A 123 12.69 7.39 -14.20
CA ARG A 123 11.76 7.71 -13.12
C ARG A 123 11.16 6.45 -12.49
N GLU A 124 10.68 5.51 -13.28
CA GLU A 124 10.09 4.28 -12.76
C GLU A 124 11.12 3.38 -12.07
N ARG A 125 12.34 3.31 -12.61
CA ARG A 125 13.45 2.60 -11.93
C ARG A 125 13.73 3.22 -10.57
N ASP A 126 13.77 4.54 -10.49
CA ASP A 126 14.04 5.25 -9.24
C ASP A 126 12.93 5.04 -8.20
N TYR A 127 11.67 4.93 -8.61
CA TYR A 127 10.56 4.54 -7.70
C TYR A 127 10.75 3.13 -7.13
N ILE A 128 11.12 2.16 -7.97
CA ILE A 128 11.40 0.78 -7.53
C ILE A 128 12.58 0.77 -6.56
N GLU A 129 13.65 1.50 -6.84
CA GLU A 129 14.80 1.57 -5.95
C GLU A 129 14.49 2.36 -4.66
N ALA A 130 13.65 3.39 -4.72
CA ALA A 130 13.25 4.13 -3.54
C ALA A 130 12.48 3.23 -2.54
N VAL A 131 11.51 2.43 -3.00
CA VAL A 131 10.81 1.49 -2.12
C VAL A 131 11.72 0.39 -1.61
N ALA A 132 12.69 -0.07 -2.41
CA ALA A 132 13.66 -1.10 -2.03
C ALA A 132 14.51 -0.69 -0.82
N THR A 133 14.76 0.61 -0.61
CA THR A 133 15.55 1.09 0.54
C THR A 133 14.95 0.72 1.88
N TYR A 134 13.62 0.59 1.97
CA TYR A 134 12.92 0.15 3.17
C TYR A 134 13.22 -1.32 3.49
N TYR A 135 13.27 -2.18 2.47
CA TYR A 135 13.43 -3.63 2.63
C TYR A 135 14.89 -4.08 2.74
N LYS A 136 15.84 -3.21 2.41
CA LYS A 136 17.26 -3.51 2.54
C LYS A 136 17.60 -3.92 3.97
N ASP A 137 18.25 -5.08 4.14
CA ASP A 137 18.67 -5.62 5.44
C ASP A 137 17.50 -5.73 6.45
N PHE A 138 16.30 -6.09 5.95
CA PHE A 138 15.06 -6.05 6.70
C PHE A 138 15.12 -6.80 8.04
N ALA A 139 15.76 -7.97 8.06
CA ALA A 139 15.83 -8.81 9.26
C ALA A 139 16.66 -8.21 10.40
N THR A 140 17.60 -7.32 10.08
CA THR A 140 18.60 -6.80 11.03
C THR A 140 18.47 -5.31 11.32
N ARG A 141 17.86 -4.55 10.42
CA ARG A 141 17.67 -3.10 10.61
C ARG A 141 16.40 -2.82 11.41
N PRO A 142 16.49 -1.93 12.43
CA PRO A 142 15.31 -1.45 13.14
C PRO A 142 14.29 -0.77 12.22
N GLU A 143 13.00 -0.90 12.52
CA GLU A 143 11.92 -0.28 11.74
C GLU A 143 12.12 1.23 11.54
N LYS A 144 12.50 1.94 12.60
CA LYS A 144 12.78 3.37 12.55
C LYS A 144 13.81 3.73 11.47
N ASP A 145 14.90 2.95 11.38
CA ASP A 145 15.97 3.21 10.42
C ASP A 145 15.54 2.90 9.00
N ARG A 146 14.68 1.89 8.81
CA ARG A 146 14.06 1.57 7.53
C ARG A 146 13.15 2.70 7.06
N GLN A 147 12.29 3.23 7.96
CA GLN A 147 11.41 4.37 7.65
C GLN A 147 12.19 5.63 7.29
N VAL A 148 13.24 5.96 8.03
CA VAL A 148 14.11 7.10 7.72
C VAL A 148 14.79 6.93 6.37
N SER A 149 15.29 5.74 6.05
CA SER A 149 15.94 5.47 4.76
C SER A 149 14.98 5.63 3.60
N ARG A 150 13.75 5.14 3.74
CA ARG A 150 12.69 5.32 2.76
C ARG A 150 12.34 6.80 2.57
N ALA A 151 12.10 7.53 3.66
CA ALA A 151 11.79 8.95 3.58
C ALA A 151 12.88 9.73 2.83
N LYS A 152 14.17 9.45 3.10
CA LYS A 152 15.29 10.05 2.37
C LYS A 152 15.32 9.67 0.88
N ALA A 153 15.00 8.42 0.54
CA ALA A 153 14.94 7.99 -0.85
C ALA A 153 13.83 8.72 -1.63
N TYR A 154 12.66 8.89 -1.02
CA TYR A 154 11.56 9.64 -1.65
C TYR A 154 11.80 11.15 -1.65
N GLU A 155 12.55 11.71 -0.69
CA GLU A 155 13.01 13.09 -0.76
C GLU A 155 13.92 13.31 -1.98
N ALA A 156 14.89 12.41 -2.18
CA ALA A 156 15.77 12.45 -3.35
C ALA A 156 14.99 12.28 -4.67
N LEU A 157 13.99 11.38 -4.68
CA LEU A 157 13.10 11.18 -5.83
C LEU A 157 12.33 12.47 -6.17
N ALA A 158 11.70 13.11 -5.17
CA ALA A 158 10.97 14.36 -5.35
C ALA A 158 11.88 15.53 -5.80
N GLN A 159 13.13 15.55 -5.35
CA GLN A 159 14.14 16.53 -5.80
C GLN A 159 14.58 16.29 -7.24
N ARG A 160 14.78 15.01 -7.62
CA ARG A 160 15.19 14.64 -8.98
C ARG A 160 14.09 14.88 -10.01
N TYR A 161 12.82 14.71 -9.60
CA TYR A 161 11.64 14.88 -10.46
C TYR A 161 10.72 15.99 -9.91
N PRO A 162 11.12 17.27 -10.00
CA PRO A 162 10.39 18.37 -9.35
C PRO A 162 8.99 18.64 -9.95
N ALA A 163 8.69 18.11 -11.14
CA ALA A 163 7.37 18.14 -11.73
C ALA A 163 6.47 16.96 -11.32
N ASP A 164 7.03 15.96 -10.61
CA ASP A 164 6.31 14.78 -10.16
C ASP A 164 5.62 15.06 -8.82
N ASP A 165 4.31 15.31 -8.87
CA ASP A 165 3.55 15.60 -7.65
C ASP A 165 3.38 14.34 -6.77
N GLU A 166 3.28 13.15 -7.37
CA GLU A 166 3.19 11.90 -6.63
C GLU A 166 4.46 11.61 -5.82
N ALA A 167 5.65 11.92 -6.38
CA ALA A 167 6.89 11.79 -5.63
C ALA A 167 6.90 12.70 -4.39
N LYS A 168 6.36 13.91 -4.49
CA LYS A 168 6.22 14.84 -3.36
C LYS A 168 5.21 14.34 -2.32
N ILE A 169 4.08 13.82 -2.77
CA ILE A 169 3.02 13.28 -1.89
C ILE A 169 3.55 12.07 -1.13
N PHE A 170 4.19 11.12 -1.81
CA PHE A 170 4.80 9.97 -1.15
C PHE A 170 5.95 10.38 -0.20
N PHE A 171 6.77 11.35 -0.61
CA PHE A 171 7.77 11.89 0.31
C PHE A 171 7.13 12.48 1.57
N ALA A 172 6.09 13.28 1.44
CA ALA A 172 5.39 13.88 2.59
C ALA A 172 4.81 12.79 3.51
N LEU A 173 4.17 11.76 2.96
CA LEU A 173 3.63 10.64 3.73
C LEU A 173 4.73 9.91 4.51
N TYR A 174 5.83 9.57 3.84
CA TYR A 174 6.92 8.79 4.46
C TYR A 174 7.75 9.64 5.43
N ASN A 175 7.90 10.93 5.18
CA ASN A 175 8.53 11.85 6.12
C ASN A 175 7.68 12.01 7.39
N ALA A 176 6.35 12.12 7.27
CA ALA A 176 5.45 12.12 8.42
C ALA A 176 5.60 10.84 9.27
N GLY A 177 5.77 9.68 8.64
CA GLY A 177 6.00 8.41 9.32
C GLY A 177 7.32 8.35 10.11
N THR A 178 8.25 9.28 9.93
CA THR A 178 9.48 9.35 10.73
C THR A 178 9.32 10.11 12.06
N GLN A 179 8.19 10.81 12.26
CA GLN A 179 7.90 11.54 13.49
C GLN A 179 7.85 10.59 14.68
N THR A 180 8.54 10.94 15.75
CA THR A 180 8.49 10.17 17.00
C THR A 180 7.74 10.93 18.08
N GLN A 181 7.18 10.23 19.05
CA GLN A 181 6.50 10.85 20.20
C GLN A 181 7.47 11.66 21.08
N ALA A 182 8.76 11.34 21.06
CA ALA A 182 9.78 12.05 21.81
C ALA A 182 10.14 13.42 21.20
N ASP A 183 9.92 13.58 19.89
CA ASP A 183 10.18 14.84 19.19
C ASP A 183 8.98 15.79 19.30
N GLN A 184 9.05 16.71 20.24
CA GLN A 184 8.02 17.72 20.49
C GLN A 184 8.11 18.94 19.56
N SER A 185 9.07 18.96 18.63
CA SER A 185 9.15 20.01 17.60
C SER A 185 8.15 19.76 16.47
N TYR A 186 7.68 18.51 16.32
CA TYR A 186 6.82 18.08 15.23
C TYR A 186 7.36 18.38 13.82
N ALA A 187 8.69 18.49 13.70
CA ALA A 187 9.34 18.97 12.48
C ALA A 187 8.97 18.14 11.24
N ALA A 188 8.89 16.81 11.38
CA ALA A 188 8.51 15.94 10.27
C ALA A 188 7.05 16.18 9.84
N TYR A 189 6.12 16.33 10.78
CA TYR A 189 4.72 16.64 10.47
C TYR A 189 4.57 18.01 9.82
N LEU A 190 5.21 19.05 10.36
CA LEU A 190 5.12 20.41 9.80
C LEU A 190 5.69 20.49 8.39
N LYS A 191 6.82 19.82 8.13
CA LYS A 191 7.38 19.71 6.77
C LYS A 191 6.43 19.01 5.81
N SER A 192 5.86 17.88 6.24
CA SER A 192 4.91 17.12 5.42
C SER A 192 3.62 17.89 5.16
N ALA A 193 3.07 18.56 6.17
CA ALA A 193 1.90 19.41 6.02
C ALA A 193 2.11 20.50 4.98
N GLY A 194 3.23 21.23 5.03
CA GLY A 194 3.54 22.29 4.04
C GLY A 194 3.62 21.78 2.60
N ILE A 195 4.13 20.56 2.40
CA ILE A 195 4.15 19.91 1.08
C ILE A 195 2.73 19.58 0.64
N LEU A 196 1.95 18.91 1.49
CA LEU A 196 0.59 18.47 1.16
C LEU A 196 -0.37 19.64 0.95
N GLU A 197 -0.28 20.69 1.75
CA GLU A 197 -1.05 21.93 1.54
C GLU A 197 -0.77 22.55 0.18
N THR A 198 0.48 22.49 -0.28
CA THR A 198 0.84 22.99 -1.61
C THR A 198 0.19 22.14 -2.71
N GLN A 199 0.19 20.82 -2.56
CA GLN A 199 -0.48 19.93 -3.52
C GLN A 199 -2.00 20.10 -3.47
N PHE A 200 -2.60 20.22 -2.29
CA PHE A 200 -4.04 20.45 -2.12
C PHE A 200 -4.52 21.74 -2.80
N ARG A 201 -3.73 22.84 -2.70
CA ARG A 201 -4.06 24.08 -3.42
C ARG A 201 -3.99 23.95 -4.94
N LYS A 202 -3.16 23.04 -5.45
CA LYS A 202 -3.04 22.74 -6.87
C LYS A 202 -4.19 21.87 -7.39
N TYR A 203 -4.70 20.98 -6.54
CA TYR A 203 -5.74 20.01 -6.84
C TYR A 203 -6.77 19.98 -5.70
N PRO A 204 -7.64 21.01 -5.60
CA PRO A 204 -8.61 21.14 -4.52
C PRO A 204 -9.76 20.11 -4.58
#